data_718da49227c7635f497740b2e6f682de
#
_entry.id   718da49227c7635f497740b2e6f682de
#
_cell.length_a   1.000
_cell.length_b   1.000
_cell.length_c   1.000
_cell.angle_alpha   90.00
_cell.angle_beta   90.00
_cell.angle_gamma   90.00
#
_symmetry.space_group_name_H-M   'P 1'
#
loop_
_entity.id
_entity.type
_entity.pdbx_description
1 polymer ?
#
loop_
_entity_poly.entity_id
_entity_poly.type
_entity_poly.pdbx_seq_one_letter_code
_entity_poly.pdbx_strand_id
1 'polypeptide(L)'
;MLPILRAVSVRRAPAISARFLHSSIIVRNEQEPKKTSEAQEKPKKRPLSRVAIGGSQQGSSKYAAGNGIEFAAWKAVVLLFVAGGGFTWWFTKEKEKLRIQKEVESKRGMGKPLIGGNFSLVDTNNQPFTQENLKNDQKKFSIIYFGFTHCPDVCPDELDKLGEMLEELKNHDNIELQPIFITCDPARDSPEIIAQYLEDFHPSIIGLTGTYEAVKNVCKKYRVYFSTPPDVKPGQDYLVDHSIFFYLMDSEGQFVDVIGREVDAKSGAEKIRKHVDAFIPQAEREARKSSWLSFLYK
;
A
#
# COMPACT_ATOMS: atom_id res chain seq x y z
N MET A 1 33.69 -10.90 60.86
CA MET A 1 34.40 -10.83 59.57
C MET A 1 33.44 -10.30 58.53
N LEU A 2 33.57 -9.01 58.20
CA LEU A 2 32.74 -8.31 57.21
C LEU A 2 33.36 -8.43 55.81
N PRO A 3 32.64 -8.71 54.74
CA PRO A 3 33.19 -8.61 53.38
C PRO A 3 33.03 -7.20 52.84
N ILE A 4 34.08 -6.78 52.21
CA ILE A 4 34.40 -5.50 51.57
C ILE A 4 33.51 -5.26 50.36
N LEU A 5 32.73 -4.17 50.37
CA LEU A 5 32.00 -3.63 49.22
C LEU A 5 33.00 -2.97 48.26
N ARG A 6 33.16 -3.52 47.06
CA ARG A 6 33.85 -2.88 45.93
C ARG A 6 32.89 -1.96 45.22
N ALA A 7 33.16 -0.66 45.27
CA ALA A 7 32.48 0.35 44.50
C ALA A 7 32.86 0.21 43.01
N VAL A 8 31.85 0.06 42.15
CA VAL A 8 32.02 0.11 40.67
C VAL A 8 31.90 1.55 40.23
N SER A 9 33.02 2.08 39.75
CA SER A 9 33.11 3.42 39.17
C SER A 9 32.39 3.46 37.83
N VAL A 10 31.30 4.22 37.74
CA VAL A 10 30.55 4.52 36.50
C VAL A 10 31.32 5.63 35.78
N ARG A 11 32.02 5.31 34.70
CA ARG A 11 32.59 6.28 33.79
C ARG A 11 31.50 6.98 32.98
N ARG A 12 31.35 8.28 33.18
CA ARG A 12 30.52 9.18 32.35
C ARG A 12 31.12 9.25 30.95
N ALA A 13 30.28 9.00 29.94
CA ALA A 13 30.60 9.29 28.53
C ALA A 13 30.55 10.80 28.26
N PRO A 14 31.40 11.31 27.34
CA PRO A 14 31.44 12.74 27.02
C PRO A 14 30.22 13.13 26.18
N ALA A 15 29.65 14.30 26.52
CA ALA A 15 28.60 14.96 25.78
C ALA A 15 29.08 15.36 24.37
N ILE A 16 28.38 14.87 23.34
CA ILE A 16 28.59 15.31 21.96
C ILE A 16 27.84 16.64 21.77
N SER A 17 28.62 17.72 21.63
CA SER A 17 28.14 19.06 21.29
C SER A 17 27.57 19.07 19.86
N ALA A 18 26.28 19.22 19.72
CA ALA A 18 25.65 19.48 18.43
C ALA A 18 25.94 20.90 17.97
N ARG A 19 26.87 21.07 17.02
CA ARG A 19 27.07 22.33 16.29
C ARG A 19 25.92 22.49 15.29
N PHE A 20 25.01 23.41 15.58
CA PHE A 20 24.07 23.95 14.62
C PHE A 20 24.85 24.72 13.54
N LEU A 21 24.83 24.21 12.33
CA LEU A 21 25.25 24.98 11.15
C LEU A 21 24.05 25.88 10.74
N HIS A 22 24.14 27.15 11.07
CA HIS A 22 23.31 28.20 10.51
C HIS A 22 23.68 28.38 9.04
N SER A 23 22.85 27.90 8.13
CA SER A 23 22.92 28.23 6.71
C SER A 23 22.26 29.58 6.50
N SER A 24 23.12 30.62 6.36
CA SER A 24 22.67 31.97 6.01
C SER A 24 22.27 31.99 4.53
N ILE A 25 20.97 32.17 4.29
CA ILE A 25 20.46 32.47 2.95
C ILE A 25 20.90 33.92 2.62
N ILE A 26 21.84 34.05 1.71
CA ILE A 26 22.25 35.34 1.10
C ILE A 26 21.10 35.72 0.15
N VAL A 27 20.27 36.68 0.58
CA VAL A 27 19.35 37.39 -0.31
C VAL A 27 20.19 38.34 -1.16
N ARG A 28 20.36 37.99 -2.41
CA ARG A 28 21.01 38.85 -3.42
C ARG A 28 20.01 39.94 -3.83
N ASN A 29 20.25 41.15 -3.34
CA ASN A 29 19.51 42.35 -3.70
C ASN A 29 19.97 42.75 -5.12
N GLU A 30 19.16 42.49 -6.14
CA GLU A 30 19.37 43.04 -7.48
C GLU A 30 18.90 44.48 -7.51
N GLN A 31 19.89 45.38 -7.64
CA GLN A 31 19.67 46.80 -7.86
C GLN A 31 19.13 47.03 -9.27
N GLU A 32 17.99 47.72 -9.34
CA GLU A 32 17.44 48.24 -10.61
C GLU A 32 18.46 49.20 -11.30
N PRO A 33 18.68 49.07 -12.61
CA PRO A 33 19.45 50.08 -13.33
C PRO A 33 18.58 51.31 -13.62
N LYS A 34 19.13 52.47 -13.26
CA LYS A 34 18.58 53.79 -13.56
C LYS A 34 18.27 53.95 -15.05
N LYS A 35 17.01 54.34 -15.35
CA LYS A 35 16.61 54.81 -16.68
C LYS A 35 17.31 56.08 -17.02
N THR A 36 18.17 56.02 -18.01
CA THR A 36 18.70 57.18 -18.71
C THR A 36 17.69 57.56 -19.77
N SER A 37 17.19 58.78 -19.66
CA SER A 37 16.23 59.38 -20.63
C SER A 37 17.00 59.79 -21.89
N GLU A 38 16.90 58.99 -22.95
CA GLU A 38 17.20 59.48 -24.30
C GLU A 38 15.91 59.83 -25.02
N ALA A 39 15.81 61.11 -25.38
CA ALA A 39 14.72 61.67 -26.16
C ALA A 39 14.79 61.14 -27.57
N GLN A 40 13.87 60.22 -27.93
CA GLN A 40 13.67 59.82 -29.32
C GLN A 40 12.68 60.76 -30.01
N GLU A 41 13.22 61.42 -31.01
CA GLU A 41 12.56 62.31 -31.98
C GLU A 41 11.42 61.59 -32.71
N LYS A 42 10.23 62.20 -32.71
CA LYS A 42 9.03 61.66 -33.40
C LYS A 42 9.24 61.76 -34.92
N PRO A 43 8.99 60.69 -35.69
CA PRO A 43 9.02 60.74 -37.14
C PRO A 43 7.83 61.56 -37.69
N LYS A 44 8.15 62.51 -38.55
CA LYS A 44 7.21 63.37 -39.26
C LYS A 44 6.25 62.55 -40.13
N LYS A 45 4.96 62.72 -39.88
CA LYS A 45 3.88 62.14 -40.71
C LYS A 45 3.93 62.73 -42.08
N ARG A 46 4.11 61.91 -43.13
CA ARG A 46 3.93 62.28 -44.52
C ARG A 46 2.43 62.42 -44.80
N PRO A 47 1.99 63.46 -45.54
CA PRO A 47 0.58 63.60 -45.91
C PRO A 47 0.19 62.54 -46.96
N LEU A 48 -0.90 61.82 -46.67
CA LEU A 48 -1.49 60.85 -47.54
C LEU A 48 -2.16 61.65 -48.72
N SER A 49 -1.70 61.41 -49.95
CA SER A 49 -2.33 61.88 -51.12
C SER A 49 -3.73 61.25 -51.26
N ARG A 50 -4.76 62.13 -51.42
CA ARG A 50 -6.11 61.70 -51.72
C ARG A 50 -6.15 61.14 -53.16
N VAL A 51 -6.37 59.83 -53.26
CA VAL A 51 -6.80 59.22 -54.53
C VAL A 51 -8.31 59.10 -54.44
N ALA A 52 -8.99 59.88 -55.26
CA ALA A 52 -10.43 59.79 -55.47
C ALA A 52 -10.69 58.56 -56.34
N ILE A 53 -11.30 57.54 -55.81
CA ILE A 53 -11.90 56.47 -56.58
C ILE A 53 -13.41 56.64 -56.47
N GLY A 54 -14.04 57.16 -57.46
CA GLY A 54 -15.47 57.10 -57.66
C GLY A 54 -15.86 55.69 -58.09
N GLY A 55 -16.96 55.19 -57.57
CA GLY A 55 -17.52 53.90 -57.99
C GLY A 55 -18.54 53.39 -56.96
N SER A 56 -19.74 53.92 -57.08
CA SER A 56 -20.91 53.40 -56.41
C SER A 56 -21.25 52.01 -56.93
N GLN A 57 -21.15 51.00 -56.11
CA GLN A 57 -22.04 49.84 -56.22
C GLN A 57 -22.51 49.44 -54.82
N GLN A 58 -23.78 49.73 -54.57
CA GLN A 58 -24.56 49.20 -53.51
C GLN A 58 -24.69 47.67 -53.71
N GLY A 59 -23.82 46.95 -53.11
CA GLY A 59 -24.00 45.52 -52.84
C GLY A 59 -24.53 45.35 -51.42
N SER A 60 -25.84 45.32 -51.23
CA SER A 60 -26.47 44.96 -50.00
C SER A 60 -26.21 43.48 -49.76
N SER A 61 -25.13 43.14 -49.08
CA SER A 61 -25.01 41.81 -48.49
C SER A 61 -25.91 41.76 -47.24
N LYS A 62 -27.13 41.27 -47.46
CA LYS A 62 -27.98 40.80 -46.35
C LYS A 62 -27.29 39.63 -45.64
N TYR A 63 -26.43 39.92 -44.71
CA TYR A 63 -26.12 38.92 -43.69
C TYR A 63 -27.37 38.84 -42.82
N ALA A 64 -28.20 37.87 -43.12
CA ALA A 64 -29.24 37.44 -42.21
C ALA A 64 -28.57 37.07 -40.90
N ALA A 65 -28.75 37.93 -39.91
CA ALA A 65 -28.43 37.58 -38.51
C ALA A 65 -29.36 36.42 -38.16
N GLY A 66 -28.86 35.21 -38.39
CA GLY A 66 -29.54 34.02 -37.95
C GLY A 66 -29.47 33.95 -36.44
N ASN A 67 -30.58 34.28 -35.78
CA ASN A 67 -30.77 34.13 -34.32
C ASN A 67 -30.65 32.66 -33.82
N GLY A 68 -30.04 31.79 -34.62
CA GLY A 68 -29.86 30.36 -34.25
C GLY A 68 -28.56 30.04 -33.49
N ILE A 69 -27.59 30.96 -33.43
CA ILE A 69 -26.28 30.69 -32.87
C ILE A 69 -26.27 30.87 -31.35
N GLU A 70 -27.11 31.73 -30.77
CA GLU A 70 -27.12 31.99 -29.34
C GLU A 70 -27.60 30.79 -28.51
N PHE A 71 -28.64 30.07 -28.96
CA PHE A 71 -29.13 28.87 -28.28
C PHE A 71 -28.22 27.65 -28.42
N ALA A 72 -27.45 27.57 -29.51
CA ALA A 72 -26.48 26.50 -29.71
C ALA A 72 -25.19 26.74 -28.91
N ALA A 73 -24.75 27.98 -28.78
CA ALA A 73 -23.54 28.34 -28.04
C ALA A 73 -23.67 28.05 -26.54
N TRP A 74 -24.82 28.34 -25.93
CA TRP A 74 -25.03 28.03 -24.50
C TRP A 74 -25.02 26.53 -24.20
N LYS A 75 -25.70 25.73 -25.05
CA LYS A 75 -25.65 24.27 -24.91
C LYS A 75 -24.25 23.69 -25.07
N ALA A 76 -23.46 24.23 -26.01
CA ALA A 76 -22.07 23.84 -26.23
C ALA A 76 -21.19 24.17 -25.00
N VAL A 77 -21.40 25.36 -24.39
CA VAL A 77 -20.69 25.78 -23.17
C VAL A 77 -21.04 24.85 -22.01
N VAL A 78 -22.32 24.53 -21.79
CA VAL A 78 -22.75 23.59 -20.73
C VAL A 78 -22.15 22.20 -20.96
N LEU A 79 -22.16 21.72 -22.21
CA LEU A 79 -21.59 20.42 -22.57
C LEU A 79 -20.07 20.37 -22.31
N LEU A 80 -19.38 21.47 -22.58
CA LEU A 80 -17.95 21.63 -22.32
C LEU A 80 -17.64 21.63 -20.82
N PHE A 81 -18.47 22.29 -19.99
CA PHE A 81 -18.34 22.27 -18.54
C PHE A 81 -18.62 20.87 -17.96
N VAL A 82 -19.65 20.18 -18.44
CA VAL A 82 -19.97 18.82 -18.01
C VAL A 82 -18.88 17.84 -18.42
N ALA A 83 -18.42 17.92 -19.68
CA ALA A 83 -17.32 17.08 -20.16
C ALA A 83 -16.00 17.39 -19.46
N GLY A 84 -15.66 18.67 -19.27
CA GLY A 84 -14.48 19.11 -18.55
C GLY A 84 -14.53 18.71 -17.05
N GLY A 85 -15.66 18.90 -16.41
CA GLY A 85 -15.88 18.47 -15.01
C GLY A 85 -15.81 16.95 -14.84
N GLY A 86 -16.44 16.20 -15.75
CA GLY A 86 -16.36 14.74 -15.78
C GLY A 86 -14.93 14.23 -16.04
N PHE A 87 -14.22 14.88 -16.97
CA PHE A 87 -12.83 14.53 -17.26
C PHE A 87 -11.89 14.83 -16.08
N THR A 88 -12.04 15.99 -15.44
CA THR A 88 -11.22 16.36 -14.27
C THR A 88 -11.49 15.43 -13.09
N TRP A 89 -12.76 15.08 -12.85
CA TRP A 89 -13.11 14.13 -11.80
C TRP A 89 -12.55 12.73 -12.08
N TRP A 90 -12.68 12.24 -13.31
CA TRP A 90 -12.11 10.95 -13.72
C TRP A 90 -10.57 10.97 -13.63
N PHE A 91 -9.93 12.03 -14.11
CA PHE A 91 -8.48 12.19 -14.10
C PHE A 91 -7.92 12.27 -12.66
N THR A 92 -8.60 12.98 -11.76
CA THR A 92 -8.16 13.06 -10.35
C THR A 92 -8.25 11.70 -9.66
N LYS A 93 -9.31 10.94 -9.89
CA LYS A 93 -9.43 9.57 -9.37
C LYS A 93 -8.35 8.63 -9.92
N GLU A 94 -8.09 8.72 -11.21
CA GLU A 94 -7.05 7.89 -11.85
C GLU A 94 -5.65 8.26 -11.35
N LYS A 95 -5.38 9.56 -11.20
CA LYS A 95 -4.12 10.05 -10.62
C LYS A 95 -3.91 9.59 -9.19
N GLU A 96 -4.95 9.53 -8.39
CA GLU A 96 -4.87 9.05 -7.00
C GLU A 96 -4.57 7.54 -6.95
N LYS A 97 -5.22 6.73 -7.78
CA LYS A 97 -4.89 5.31 -7.94
C LYS A 97 -3.43 5.09 -8.33
N LEU A 98 -2.94 5.83 -9.33
CA LEU A 98 -1.54 5.77 -9.76
C LEU A 98 -0.57 6.21 -8.65
N ARG A 99 -0.95 7.18 -7.83
CA ARG A 99 -0.14 7.63 -6.69
C ARG A 99 -0.03 6.55 -5.63
N ILE A 100 -1.16 5.92 -5.27
CA ILE A 100 -1.20 4.81 -4.31
C ILE A 100 -0.37 3.63 -4.86
N GLN A 101 -0.54 3.28 -6.13
CA GLN A 101 0.24 2.22 -6.78
C GLN A 101 1.75 2.52 -6.73
N LYS A 102 2.17 3.75 -7.05
CA LYS A 102 3.58 4.16 -6.96
C LYS A 102 4.11 4.09 -5.53
N GLU A 103 3.31 4.48 -4.55
CA GLU A 103 3.71 4.42 -3.14
C GLU A 103 3.88 2.97 -2.66
N VAL A 104 2.94 2.09 -3.01
CA VAL A 104 3.03 0.65 -2.71
C VAL A 104 4.23 0.01 -3.44
N GLU A 105 4.45 0.36 -4.71
CA GLU A 105 5.56 -0.19 -5.49
C GLU A 105 6.92 0.35 -5.03
N SER A 106 7.02 1.61 -4.65
CA SER A 106 8.27 2.20 -4.09
C SER A 106 8.64 1.60 -2.74
N LYS A 107 7.66 1.18 -1.97
CA LYS A 107 7.85 0.47 -0.70
C LYS A 107 8.16 -1.02 -0.90
N ARG A 108 7.97 -1.59 -2.09
CA ARG A 108 8.38 -2.95 -2.41
C ARG A 108 9.90 -3.02 -2.58
N GLY A 109 10.53 -3.82 -1.77
CA GLY A 109 11.95 -4.20 -1.93
C GLY A 109 12.98 -3.28 -1.30
N MET A 110 12.70 -2.01 -0.99
CA MET A 110 13.63 -1.17 -0.25
C MET A 110 13.24 -1.09 1.23
N GLY A 111 14.09 -1.65 2.09
CA GLY A 111 13.91 -1.56 3.55
C GLY A 111 12.85 -2.50 4.14
N LYS A 112 12.16 -3.32 3.34
CA LYS A 112 11.28 -4.35 3.89
C LYS A 112 12.12 -5.47 4.50
N PRO A 113 11.78 -5.90 5.72
CA PRO A 113 12.38 -7.11 6.27
C PRO A 113 12.09 -8.27 5.32
N LEU A 114 13.09 -9.12 5.08
CA LEU A 114 12.87 -10.39 4.38
C LEU A 114 11.97 -11.25 5.28
N ILE A 115 10.67 -11.22 5.02
CA ILE A 115 9.64 -12.01 5.68
C ILE A 115 9.09 -12.99 4.66
N GLY A 116 8.92 -14.26 5.06
CA GLY A 116 8.52 -15.34 4.17
C GLY A 116 9.71 -16.08 3.59
N GLY A 117 9.43 -17.04 2.73
CA GLY A 117 10.41 -17.91 2.07
C GLY A 117 9.92 -19.34 2.04
N ASN A 118 10.64 -20.19 1.30
CA ASN A 118 10.25 -21.58 1.07
C ASN A 118 10.04 -22.34 2.39
N PHE A 119 8.88 -22.93 2.54
CA PHE A 119 8.53 -23.79 3.67
C PHE A 119 7.80 -25.04 3.16
N SER A 120 7.74 -26.08 3.98
CA SER A 120 6.96 -27.28 3.74
C SER A 120 6.34 -27.70 5.07
N LEU A 121 5.02 -27.68 5.10
CA LEU A 121 4.18 -28.09 6.22
C LEU A 121 3.15 -29.10 5.70
N VAL A 122 2.27 -29.56 6.55
CA VAL A 122 1.13 -30.41 6.19
C VAL A 122 -0.17 -29.73 6.62
N ASP A 123 -1.21 -29.90 5.82
CA ASP A 123 -2.54 -29.41 6.15
C ASP A 123 -3.30 -30.40 7.06
N THR A 124 -4.53 -30.07 7.41
CA THR A 124 -5.41 -30.91 8.23
C THR A 124 -5.80 -32.23 7.56
N ASN A 125 -5.59 -32.36 6.24
CA ASN A 125 -5.81 -33.60 5.47
C ASN A 125 -4.51 -34.39 5.24
N ASN A 126 -3.43 -34.04 5.96
CA ASN A 126 -2.10 -34.62 5.79
C ASN A 126 -1.51 -34.42 4.37
N GLN A 127 -1.98 -33.40 3.63
CA GLN A 127 -1.42 -33.05 2.32
C GLN A 127 -0.28 -32.04 2.49
N PRO A 128 0.79 -32.14 1.67
CA PRO A 128 1.89 -31.21 1.75
C PRO A 128 1.44 -29.82 1.31
N PHE A 129 1.74 -28.82 2.14
CA PHE A 129 1.51 -27.40 1.87
C PHE A 129 2.84 -26.65 1.88
N THR A 130 3.11 -25.93 0.80
CA THR A 130 4.39 -25.25 0.59
C THR A 130 4.13 -23.76 0.27
N GLN A 131 5.20 -22.97 0.18
CA GLN A 131 5.08 -21.57 -0.29
C GLN A 131 4.45 -21.46 -1.69
N GLU A 132 4.61 -22.46 -2.54
CA GLU A 132 3.99 -22.44 -3.88
C GLU A 132 2.46 -22.43 -3.82
N ASN A 133 1.87 -22.98 -2.74
CA ASN A 133 0.42 -22.94 -2.53
C ASN A 133 -0.10 -21.53 -2.14
N LEU A 134 0.80 -20.60 -1.80
CA LEU A 134 0.45 -19.16 -1.63
C LEU A 134 0.35 -18.46 -2.97
N LYS A 135 0.98 -19.02 -4.03
CA LYS A 135 0.90 -18.47 -5.37
C LYS A 135 -0.34 -19.00 -6.06
N ASN A 136 -1.18 -18.13 -6.54
CA ASN A 136 -2.37 -18.55 -7.24
C ASN A 136 -2.68 -17.64 -8.43
N ASP A 137 -3.18 -18.23 -9.50
CA ASP A 137 -3.54 -17.54 -10.73
C ASP A 137 -4.81 -16.66 -10.57
N GLN A 138 -5.57 -16.89 -9.50
CA GLN A 138 -6.82 -16.16 -9.21
C GLN A 138 -6.57 -14.80 -8.55
N LYS A 139 -5.32 -14.39 -8.38
CA LYS A 139 -4.91 -13.15 -7.71
C LYS A 139 -5.38 -13.05 -6.24
N LYS A 140 -5.67 -14.17 -5.59
CA LYS A 140 -6.04 -14.20 -4.18
C LYS A 140 -4.82 -13.92 -3.31
N PHE A 141 -4.98 -13.00 -2.39
CA PHE A 141 -4.01 -12.76 -1.33
C PHE A 141 -4.15 -13.83 -0.25
N SER A 142 -3.07 -14.10 0.46
CA SER A 142 -3.10 -14.99 1.62
C SER A 142 -2.89 -14.18 2.90
N ILE A 143 -3.60 -14.56 3.96
CA ILE A 143 -3.43 -14.00 5.29
C ILE A 143 -3.03 -15.11 6.25
N ILE A 144 -1.86 -14.97 6.88
CA ILE A 144 -1.27 -16.02 7.71
C ILE A 144 -1.29 -15.56 9.16
N TYR A 145 -1.81 -16.41 10.03
CA TYR A 145 -1.77 -16.25 11.47
C TYR A 145 -0.98 -17.38 12.12
N PHE A 146 -0.13 -17.05 13.09
CA PHE A 146 0.60 -18.03 13.89
C PHE A 146 -0.03 -18.10 15.27
N GLY A 147 -0.38 -19.29 15.73
CA GLY A 147 -1.06 -19.50 16.99
C GLY A 147 -0.88 -20.93 17.48
N PHE A 148 -1.68 -21.36 18.45
CA PHE A 148 -1.76 -22.75 18.92
C PHE A 148 -3.14 -23.04 19.48
N THR A 149 -3.60 -24.30 19.40
CA THR A 149 -4.99 -24.66 19.72
C THR A 149 -5.32 -24.56 21.22
N HIS A 150 -4.32 -24.66 22.09
CA HIS A 150 -4.46 -24.59 23.55
C HIS A 150 -4.32 -23.15 24.10
N CYS A 151 -4.46 -22.13 23.26
CA CYS A 151 -4.45 -20.74 23.69
C CYS A 151 -5.81 -20.40 24.33
N PRO A 152 -5.85 -19.88 25.58
CA PRO A 152 -7.13 -19.73 26.29
C PRO A 152 -7.94 -18.51 25.86
N ASP A 153 -7.31 -17.48 25.28
CA ASP A 153 -7.98 -16.20 25.00
C ASP A 153 -7.58 -15.54 23.67
N VAL A 154 -6.29 -15.31 23.47
CA VAL A 154 -5.83 -14.44 22.36
C VAL A 154 -6.04 -15.06 20.99
N CYS A 155 -5.77 -16.37 20.81
CA CYS A 155 -5.93 -17.00 19.49
C CYS A 155 -7.40 -17.10 19.07
N PRO A 156 -8.36 -17.46 19.93
CA PRO A 156 -9.78 -17.39 19.59
C PRO A 156 -10.22 -16.00 19.18
N ASP A 157 -9.91 -14.95 19.98
CA ASP A 157 -10.27 -13.57 19.66
C ASP A 157 -9.73 -13.12 18.30
N GLU A 158 -8.49 -13.49 17.98
CA GLU A 158 -7.87 -13.12 16.70
C GLU A 158 -8.46 -13.92 15.53
N LEU A 159 -8.84 -15.20 15.71
CA LEU A 159 -9.48 -16.00 14.67
C LEU A 159 -10.91 -15.54 14.39
N ASP A 160 -11.67 -15.12 15.41
CA ASP A 160 -12.96 -14.48 15.23
C ASP A 160 -12.84 -13.17 14.46
N LYS A 161 -11.89 -12.32 14.85
CA LYS A 161 -11.57 -11.09 14.11
C LYS A 161 -11.17 -11.37 12.66
N LEU A 162 -10.42 -12.44 12.42
CA LEU A 162 -10.09 -12.86 11.06
C LEU A 162 -11.34 -13.23 10.27
N GLY A 163 -12.26 -14.00 10.87
CA GLY A 163 -13.54 -14.33 10.27
C GLY A 163 -14.34 -13.09 9.87
N GLU A 164 -14.46 -12.12 10.78
CA GLU A 164 -15.12 -10.84 10.49
C GLU A 164 -14.46 -10.08 9.32
N MET A 165 -13.11 -10.03 9.28
CA MET A 165 -12.39 -9.40 8.16
C MET A 165 -12.68 -10.09 6.82
N LEU A 166 -12.74 -11.42 6.82
CA LEU A 166 -13.03 -12.21 5.61
C LEU A 166 -14.43 -11.95 5.08
N GLU A 167 -15.42 -11.95 5.97
CA GLU A 167 -16.81 -11.65 5.62
C GLU A 167 -16.99 -10.20 5.13
N GLU A 168 -16.35 -9.24 5.78
CA GLU A 168 -16.38 -7.83 5.36
C GLU A 168 -15.84 -7.65 3.93
N LEU A 169 -14.67 -8.24 3.63
CA LEU A 169 -14.05 -8.19 2.31
C LEU A 169 -14.87 -8.90 1.23
N LYS A 170 -15.47 -10.05 1.57
CA LYS A 170 -16.30 -10.81 0.64
C LYS A 170 -17.62 -10.11 0.33
N ASN A 171 -18.31 -9.62 1.36
CA ASN A 171 -19.65 -9.06 1.22
C ASN A 171 -19.66 -7.67 0.61
N HIS A 172 -18.66 -6.84 0.91
CA HIS A 172 -18.60 -5.45 0.44
C HIS A 172 -17.76 -5.25 -0.83
N ASP A 173 -16.69 -6.03 -1.00
CA ASP A 173 -15.71 -5.79 -2.05
C ASP A 173 -15.58 -6.97 -3.02
N ASN A 174 -16.24 -8.09 -2.75
CA ASN A 174 -16.09 -9.36 -3.47
C ASN A 174 -14.62 -9.81 -3.56
N ILE A 175 -13.85 -9.52 -2.49
CA ILE A 175 -12.46 -9.92 -2.33
C ILE A 175 -12.40 -11.20 -1.52
N GLU A 176 -11.83 -12.25 -2.12
CA GLU A 176 -11.58 -13.50 -1.42
C GLU A 176 -10.11 -13.62 -1.05
N LEU A 177 -9.85 -13.95 0.21
CA LEU A 177 -8.52 -14.25 0.71
C LEU A 177 -8.34 -15.75 0.93
N GLN A 178 -7.10 -16.20 1.06
CA GLN A 178 -6.72 -17.52 1.53
C GLN A 178 -6.23 -17.39 2.98
N PRO A 179 -7.09 -17.61 3.99
CA PRO A 179 -6.68 -17.55 5.38
C PRO A 179 -5.97 -18.82 5.79
N ILE A 180 -4.85 -18.68 6.49
CA ILE A 180 -3.97 -19.78 6.89
C ILE A 180 -3.63 -19.64 8.37
N PHE A 181 -3.87 -20.69 9.12
CA PHE A 181 -3.44 -20.85 10.51
C PHE A 181 -2.23 -21.78 10.56
N ILE A 182 -1.12 -21.34 11.14
CA ILE A 182 0.09 -22.15 11.31
C ILE A 182 0.32 -22.35 12.82
N THR A 183 0.35 -23.60 13.26
CA THR A 183 0.63 -23.86 14.66
C THR A 183 2.08 -23.53 15.03
N CYS A 184 2.25 -22.96 16.24
CA CYS A 184 3.54 -22.79 16.90
C CYS A 184 3.85 -23.96 17.85
N ASP A 185 2.89 -24.89 18.08
CA ASP A 185 3.04 -26.01 18.99
C ASP A 185 2.70 -27.36 18.33
N PRO A 186 3.52 -27.82 17.41
CA PRO A 186 3.27 -29.08 16.71
C PRO A 186 3.33 -30.31 17.61
N ALA A 187 3.76 -30.18 18.88
CA ALA A 187 3.78 -31.28 19.80
C ALA A 187 2.38 -31.66 20.30
N ARG A 188 1.48 -30.67 20.46
CA ARG A 188 0.08 -30.89 20.87
C ARG A 188 -0.88 -30.80 19.69
N ASP A 189 -0.55 -30.00 18.69
CA ASP A 189 -1.44 -29.65 17.56
C ASP A 189 -1.22 -30.61 16.38
N SER A 190 -1.83 -31.80 16.46
CA SER A 190 -1.89 -32.70 15.31
C SER A 190 -2.85 -32.16 14.23
N PRO A 191 -2.78 -32.64 12.97
CA PRO A 191 -3.73 -32.25 11.91
C PRO A 191 -5.19 -32.38 12.32
N GLU A 192 -5.54 -33.43 13.05
CA GLU A 192 -6.90 -33.73 13.53
C GLU A 192 -7.35 -32.73 14.60
N ILE A 193 -6.46 -32.38 15.54
CA ILE A 193 -6.75 -31.39 16.60
C ILE A 193 -6.94 -30.01 16.01
N ILE A 194 -6.11 -29.62 15.04
CA ILE A 194 -6.26 -28.34 14.35
C ILE A 194 -7.57 -28.32 13.56
N ALA A 195 -7.91 -29.41 12.87
CA ALA A 195 -9.16 -29.50 12.13
C ALA A 195 -10.36 -29.27 13.05
N GLN A 196 -10.42 -29.97 14.18
CA GLN A 196 -11.47 -29.83 15.18
C GLN A 196 -11.52 -28.40 15.77
N TYR A 197 -10.37 -27.81 16.08
CA TYR A 197 -10.29 -26.46 16.64
C TYR A 197 -10.81 -25.40 15.66
N LEU A 198 -10.49 -25.53 14.37
CA LEU A 198 -10.90 -24.58 13.35
C LEU A 198 -12.38 -24.69 12.96
N GLU A 199 -13.09 -25.76 13.34
CA GLU A 199 -14.55 -25.90 13.13
C GLU A 199 -15.36 -24.79 13.84
N ASP A 200 -14.82 -24.27 14.95
CA ASP A 200 -15.47 -23.20 15.72
C ASP A 200 -15.34 -21.82 15.08
N PHE A 201 -14.52 -21.70 14.01
CA PHE A 201 -14.22 -20.42 13.35
C PHE A 201 -14.65 -20.41 11.89
N HIS A 202 -14.07 -19.51 11.09
CA HIS A 202 -14.46 -19.37 9.70
C HIS A 202 -14.02 -20.58 8.84
N PRO A 203 -14.93 -21.20 8.06
CA PRO A 203 -14.70 -22.50 7.39
C PRO A 203 -13.64 -22.45 6.28
N SER A 204 -13.23 -21.28 5.80
CA SER A 204 -12.16 -21.16 4.79
C SER A 204 -10.75 -21.21 5.38
N ILE A 205 -10.58 -21.22 6.69
CA ILE A 205 -9.27 -21.20 7.33
C ILE A 205 -8.58 -22.55 7.11
N ILE A 206 -7.38 -22.51 6.53
CA ILE A 206 -6.53 -23.68 6.29
C ILE A 206 -5.58 -23.84 7.48
N GLY A 207 -5.69 -24.93 8.21
CA GLY A 207 -4.79 -25.26 9.31
C GLY A 207 -3.55 -25.97 8.83
N LEU A 208 -2.37 -25.55 9.29
CA LEU A 208 -1.08 -26.14 8.95
C LEU A 208 -0.29 -26.50 10.20
N THR A 209 0.34 -27.68 10.14
CA THR A 209 1.27 -28.18 11.15
C THR A 209 2.45 -28.88 10.48
N GLY A 210 3.33 -29.51 11.26
CA GLY A 210 4.47 -30.26 10.74
C GLY A 210 5.41 -30.69 11.84
N THR A 211 6.62 -31.07 11.48
CA THR A 211 7.64 -31.38 12.49
C THR A 211 8.06 -30.10 13.21
N TYR A 212 8.51 -30.21 14.47
CA TYR A 212 9.01 -29.07 15.24
C TYR A 212 10.03 -28.22 14.47
N GLU A 213 10.98 -28.88 13.78
CA GLU A 213 12.00 -28.18 12.99
C GLU A 213 11.41 -27.46 11.76
N ALA A 214 10.38 -28.02 11.13
CA ALA A 214 9.68 -27.36 10.02
C ALA A 214 8.94 -26.11 10.52
N VAL A 215 8.18 -26.22 11.59
CA VAL A 215 7.46 -25.10 12.22
C VAL A 215 8.44 -24.02 12.67
N LYS A 216 9.50 -24.39 13.37
CA LYS A 216 10.57 -23.47 13.80
C LYS A 216 11.22 -22.73 12.63
N ASN A 217 11.46 -23.43 11.52
CA ASN A 217 12.00 -22.81 10.32
C ASN A 217 11.04 -21.79 9.69
N VAL A 218 9.74 -22.09 9.64
CA VAL A 218 8.72 -21.16 9.15
C VAL A 218 8.63 -19.94 10.07
N CYS A 219 8.50 -20.13 11.38
CA CYS A 219 8.49 -19.04 12.36
C CYS A 219 9.71 -18.12 12.20
N LYS A 220 10.91 -18.69 12.02
CA LYS A 220 12.12 -17.90 11.76
C LYS A 220 12.05 -17.08 10.47
N LYS A 221 11.51 -17.66 9.38
CA LYS A 221 11.35 -16.97 8.09
C LYS A 221 10.33 -15.85 8.14
N TYR A 222 9.27 -16.01 8.92
CA TYR A 222 8.26 -14.98 9.16
C TYR A 222 8.61 -14.06 10.32
N ARG A 223 9.77 -14.26 10.95
CA ARG A 223 10.23 -13.50 12.12
C ARG A 223 9.23 -13.54 13.28
N VAL A 224 8.52 -14.64 13.39
CA VAL A 224 7.63 -14.93 14.51
C VAL A 224 8.50 -15.39 15.67
N TYR A 225 8.42 -14.64 16.76
CA TYR A 225 8.96 -15.14 18.03
C TYR A 225 7.99 -16.17 18.57
N PHE A 226 8.50 -17.30 19.00
CA PHE A 226 7.76 -18.24 19.83
C PHE A 226 8.71 -18.89 20.83
N SER A 227 8.18 -19.19 22.01
CA SER A 227 8.94 -19.82 23.08
C SER A 227 8.04 -20.81 23.81
N THR A 228 8.53 -22.03 23.91
CA THR A 228 7.94 -23.08 24.78
C THR A 228 8.73 -23.15 26.05
N PRO A 229 8.12 -23.42 27.23
CA PRO A 229 8.86 -23.65 28.47
C PRO A 229 9.86 -24.80 28.33
N PRO A 230 11.07 -24.66 28.88
CA PRO A 230 12.15 -25.64 28.65
C PRO A 230 11.92 -27.02 29.31
N ASP A 231 11.11 -27.11 30.38
CA ASP A 231 10.95 -28.30 31.19
C ASP A 231 9.52 -28.85 31.18
N VAL A 232 8.87 -28.88 30.01
CA VAL A 232 7.51 -29.42 29.90
C VAL A 232 7.51 -30.95 30.00
N LYS A 233 6.75 -31.47 30.98
CA LYS A 233 6.54 -32.93 31.14
C LYS A 233 5.42 -33.39 30.19
N PRO A 234 5.48 -34.64 29.71
CA PRO A 234 4.38 -35.22 28.96
C PRO A 234 3.04 -35.11 29.70
N GLY A 235 2.01 -34.54 29.03
CA GLY A 235 0.68 -34.34 29.64
C GLY A 235 0.54 -33.10 30.52
N GLN A 236 1.58 -32.28 30.68
CA GLN A 236 1.48 -31.01 31.37
C GLN A 236 0.93 -29.94 30.40
N ASP A 237 -0.02 -29.14 30.90
CA ASP A 237 -0.49 -27.97 30.17
C ASP A 237 0.52 -26.82 30.26
N TYR A 238 0.76 -26.11 29.14
CA TYR A 238 1.70 -25.00 29.07
C TYR A 238 1.24 -23.96 28.05
N LEU A 239 1.66 -22.74 28.25
CA LEU A 239 1.43 -21.66 27.30
C LEU A 239 2.65 -21.47 26.40
N VAL A 240 2.38 -21.14 25.14
CA VAL A 240 3.42 -20.79 24.17
C VAL A 240 3.33 -19.28 23.93
N ASP A 241 4.40 -18.56 24.26
CA ASP A 241 4.50 -17.15 23.90
C ASP A 241 4.80 -17.03 22.41
N HIS A 242 3.98 -16.30 21.66
CA HIS A 242 4.19 -16.06 20.23
C HIS A 242 3.80 -14.65 19.82
N SER A 243 4.28 -14.23 18.65
CA SER A 243 3.92 -12.94 18.06
C SER A 243 2.49 -12.96 17.55
N ILE A 244 1.70 -11.94 17.90
CA ILE A 244 0.27 -11.81 17.58
C ILE A 244 0.12 -10.87 16.41
N PHE A 245 0.32 -11.38 15.18
CA PHE A 245 0.22 -10.62 13.95
C PHE A 245 -0.40 -11.45 12.83
N PHE A 246 -1.16 -10.79 11.97
CA PHE A 246 -1.54 -11.34 10.67
C PHE A 246 -0.54 -10.89 9.61
N TYR A 247 -0.02 -11.81 8.84
CA TYR A 247 0.91 -11.56 7.74
C TYR A 247 0.15 -11.60 6.42
N LEU A 248 0.09 -10.46 5.73
CA LEU A 248 -0.54 -10.37 4.42
C LEU A 248 0.48 -10.68 3.34
N MET A 249 0.17 -11.68 2.51
CA MET A 249 0.97 -12.10 1.36
C MET A 249 0.20 -11.83 0.08
N ASP A 250 0.88 -11.37 -0.97
CA ASP A 250 0.23 -11.20 -2.27
C ASP A 250 0.06 -12.53 -3.03
N SER A 251 -0.62 -12.49 -4.16
CA SER A 251 -0.85 -13.67 -4.99
C SER A 251 0.42 -14.27 -5.62
N GLU A 252 1.56 -13.58 -5.50
CA GLU A 252 2.88 -14.07 -5.90
C GLU A 252 3.64 -14.68 -4.71
N GLY A 253 3.00 -14.79 -3.53
CA GLY A 253 3.59 -15.31 -2.31
C GLY A 253 4.64 -14.38 -1.67
N GLN A 254 4.59 -13.08 -2.00
CA GLN A 254 5.50 -12.09 -1.42
C GLN A 254 4.83 -11.37 -0.25
N PHE A 255 5.64 -11.02 0.75
CA PHE A 255 5.16 -10.27 1.90
C PHE A 255 4.73 -8.85 1.51
N VAL A 256 3.52 -8.49 1.92
CA VAL A 256 2.92 -7.17 1.66
C VAL A 256 2.96 -6.29 2.90
N ASP A 257 2.30 -6.76 3.97
CA ASP A 257 2.13 -5.98 5.19
C ASP A 257 1.83 -6.89 6.40
N VAL A 258 1.77 -6.28 7.57
CA VAL A 258 1.40 -6.93 8.82
C VAL A 258 0.25 -6.17 9.48
N ILE A 259 -0.69 -6.89 10.09
CA ILE A 259 -1.81 -6.33 10.83
C ILE A 259 -1.65 -6.80 12.28
N GLY A 260 -1.51 -5.85 13.20
CA GLY A 260 -1.36 -6.13 14.61
C GLY A 260 -2.69 -6.28 15.34
N ARG A 261 -2.62 -6.70 16.59
CA ARG A 261 -3.78 -6.89 17.47
C ARG A 261 -4.59 -5.62 17.69
N GLU A 262 -3.95 -4.46 17.65
CA GLU A 262 -4.55 -3.13 17.85
C GLU A 262 -5.53 -2.72 16.76
N VAL A 263 -5.51 -3.41 15.62
CA VAL A 263 -6.36 -3.11 14.46
C VAL A 263 -7.65 -3.91 14.57
N ASP A 264 -8.79 -3.24 14.54
CA ASP A 264 -10.11 -3.87 14.50
C ASP A 264 -10.42 -4.50 13.13
N ALA A 265 -11.41 -5.38 13.06
CA ALA A 265 -11.74 -6.14 11.85
C ALA A 265 -12.03 -5.23 10.63
N LYS A 266 -12.79 -4.17 10.82
CA LYS A 266 -13.15 -3.24 9.75
C LYS A 266 -11.96 -2.47 9.20
N SER A 267 -11.12 -1.92 10.08
CA SER A 267 -9.88 -1.22 9.69
C SER A 267 -8.88 -2.18 9.05
N GLY A 268 -8.82 -3.43 9.52
CA GLY A 268 -8.02 -4.49 8.94
C GLY A 268 -8.46 -4.82 7.52
N ALA A 269 -9.75 -5.02 7.30
CA ALA A 269 -10.33 -5.24 5.98
C ALA A 269 -10.06 -4.07 5.02
N GLU A 270 -10.24 -2.81 5.48
CA GLU A 270 -9.92 -1.63 4.68
C GLU A 270 -8.43 -1.56 4.29
N LYS A 271 -7.54 -1.92 5.22
CA LYS A 271 -6.10 -1.98 4.96
C LYS A 271 -5.77 -3.03 3.90
N ILE A 272 -6.35 -4.22 4.00
CA ILE A 272 -6.20 -5.30 3.01
C ILE A 272 -6.72 -4.86 1.65
N ARG A 273 -7.92 -4.30 1.58
CA ARG A 273 -8.52 -3.79 0.34
C ARG A 273 -7.59 -2.81 -0.39
N LYS A 274 -7.01 -1.84 0.32
CA LYS A 274 -6.04 -0.90 -0.26
C LYS A 274 -4.84 -1.60 -0.91
N HIS A 275 -4.36 -2.68 -0.30
CA HIS A 275 -3.26 -3.46 -0.87
C HIS A 275 -3.69 -4.29 -2.08
N VAL A 276 -4.87 -4.89 -2.04
CA VAL A 276 -5.43 -5.66 -3.17
C VAL A 276 -5.70 -4.75 -4.36
N ASP A 277 -6.31 -3.58 -4.16
CA ASP A 277 -6.61 -2.60 -5.21
C ASP A 277 -5.34 -2.00 -5.85
N ALA A 278 -4.28 -1.87 -5.05
CA ALA A 278 -2.99 -1.34 -5.52
C ALA A 278 -2.09 -2.41 -6.15
N PHE A 279 -2.48 -3.68 -6.08
CA PHE A 279 -1.63 -4.78 -6.54
C PHE A 279 -1.58 -4.84 -8.07
N ILE A 280 -0.36 -4.93 -8.59
CA ILE A 280 -0.08 -5.14 -10.01
C ILE A 280 0.77 -6.41 -10.13
N PRO A 281 0.30 -7.43 -10.86
CA PRO A 281 1.07 -8.65 -11.09
C PRO A 281 2.42 -8.37 -11.74
N GLN A 282 3.43 -9.22 -11.46
CA GLN A 282 4.79 -9.04 -11.99
C GLN A 282 4.81 -8.97 -13.51
N ALA A 283 4.06 -9.83 -14.18
CA ALA A 283 3.97 -9.84 -15.64
C ALA A 283 3.48 -8.49 -16.20
N GLU A 284 2.49 -7.87 -15.56
CA GLU A 284 1.98 -6.56 -15.97
C GLU A 284 2.98 -5.44 -15.65
N ARG A 285 3.68 -5.52 -14.52
CA ARG A 285 4.76 -4.57 -14.17
C ARG A 285 5.89 -4.60 -15.21
N GLU A 286 6.30 -5.80 -15.64
CA GLU A 286 7.33 -5.97 -16.67
C GLU A 286 6.85 -5.46 -18.02
N ALA A 287 5.60 -5.75 -18.40
CA ALA A 287 4.99 -5.22 -19.62
C ALA A 287 4.92 -3.69 -19.62
N ARG A 288 4.59 -3.07 -18.49
CA ARG A 288 4.60 -1.60 -18.36
C ARG A 288 6.00 -1.00 -18.49
N LYS A 289 7.04 -1.66 -17.92
CA LYS A 289 8.44 -1.22 -18.05
C LYS A 289 8.95 -1.32 -19.48
N SER A 290 8.53 -2.32 -20.23
CA SER A 290 8.92 -2.53 -21.65
C SER A 290 8.11 -1.71 -22.62
N SER A 291 6.99 -1.10 -22.20
CA SER A 291 6.13 -0.28 -23.05
C SER A 291 6.80 1.02 -23.43
N TRP A 292 6.50 1.55 -24.65
CA TRP A 292 6.90 2.88 -25.08
C TRP A 292 6.38 4.02 -24.19
N LEU A 293 5.32 3.76 -23.42
CA LEU A 293 4.75 4.67 -22.41
C LEU A 293 5.46 4.59 -21.05
N SER A 294 6.58 3.88 -20.94
CA SER A 294 7.30 3.68 -19.66
C SER A 294 7.66 5.00 -18.96
N PHE A 295 7.78 6.11 -19.71
CA PHE A 295 8.02 7.45 -19.16
C PHE A 295 6.87 7.97 -18.27
N LEU A 296 5.62 7.48 -18.47
CA LEU A 296 4.47 7.86 -17.62
C LEU A 296 4.46 7.15 -16.26
N TYR A 297 5.22 6.07 -16.12
CA TYR A 297 5.29 5.25 -14.92
C TYR A 297 6.60 5.46 -14.13
N LYS A 298 7.49 6.32 -14.61
CA LYS A 298 8.64 6.81 -13.86
C LYS A 298 8.21 8.01 -13.01
#